data_d4502e60d5e50482878be0d0ddf35ef2
#
_entry.id   d4502e60d5e50482878be0d0ddf35ef2
#
_cell.length_a   1.000
_cell.length_b   1.000
_cell.length_c   1.000
_cell.angle_alpha   90.00
_cell.angle_beta   90.00
_cell.angle_gamma   90.00
#
_symmetry.space_group_name_H-M   'P 1'
#
loop_
_entity.id
_entity.type
_entity.pdbx_description
1 polymer ?
#
loop_
_entity_poly.entity_id
_entity_poly.type
_entity_poly.pdbx_seq_one_letter_code
_entity_poly.pdbx_strand_id
1 'polypeptide(L)'
;MREISLVRFSGVFSLRDDVREEEFMPRLHAFLQHFIDVGFANQYRVMRREALDGFGKTLPAFTYRAELIYPDLEREHAAYEYVKQRGEQVHSLHVAMNSMVKSDADFFVETQIA
;
A
#
# COMPACT_ATOMS: atom_id res chain seq x y z
N MET A 1 0.42 -5.26 -31.27
CA MET A 1 1.15 -5.24 -30.02
C MET A 1 0.19 -5.35 -28.85
N ARG A 2 0.54 -6.11 -27.87
CA ARG A 2 -0.31 -6.34 -26.73
C ARG A 2 0.00 -5.35 -25.62
N GLU A 3 -0.98 -4.61 -25.16
CA GLU A 3 -0.83 -3.76 -23.99
C GLU A 3 -0.97 -4.59 -22.73
N ILE A 4 -0.11 -4.30 -21.76
CA ILE A 4 -0.21 -4.88 -20.43
C ILE A 4 -0.68 -3.77 -19.50
N SER A 5 -1.91 -3.90 -19.03
CA SER A 5 -2.47 -2.96 -18.07
C SER A 5 -2.14 -3.44 -16.67
N LEU A 6 -1.28 -2.70 -15.99
CA LEU A 6 -1.00 -2.94 -14.59
C LEU A 6 -1.99 -2.16 -13.73
N VAL A 7 -2.39 -2.79 -12.64
CA VAL A 7 -3.31 -2.19 -11.68
C VAL A 7 -2.59 -2.05 -10.36
N ARG A 8 -2.74 -0.91 -9.71
CA ARG A 8 -2.12 -0.62 -8.42
C ARG A 8 -3.17 -0.35 -7.38
N PHE A 9 -3.06 -1.04 -6.26
CA PHE A 9 -3.76 -0.66 -5.05
C PHE A 9 -2.80 0.18 -4.24
N SER A 10 -3.12 1.45 -4.04
CA SER A 10 -2.22 2.42 -3.42
C SER A 10 -2.79 2.94 -2.12
N GLY A 11 -1.93 3.11 -1.15
CA GLY A 11 -2.26 3.76 0.12
C GLY A 11 -1.32 4.92 0.35
N VAL A 12 -1.87 6.07 0.76
CA VAL A 12 -1.10 7.22 1.18
C VAL A 12 -1.41 7.48 2.65
N PHE A 13 -0.37 7.69 3.45
CA PHE A 13 -0.54 7.71 4.89
C PHE A 13 0.65 8.36 5.59
N SER A 14 0.46 8.66 6.87
CA SER A 14 1.53 9.07 7.77
C SER A 14 1.50 8.19 9.01
N LEU A 15 2.65 8.08 9.68
CA LEU A 15 2.74 7.32 10.93
C LEU A 15 2.26 8.17 12.10
N ARG A 16 1.77 7.51 13.13
CA ARG A 16 1.47 8.17 14.40
C ARG A 16 2.75 8.78 14.95
N ASP A 17 2.63 9.87 15.69
CA ASP A 17 3.76 10.69 16.14
C ASP A 17 4.76 9.92 17.02
N ASP A 18 4.29 8.89 17.73
CA ASP A 18 5.11 8.06 18.61
C ASP A 18 5.72 6.84 17.92
N VAL A 19 5.52 6.70 16.62
CA VAL A 19 5.98 5.53 15.85
C VAL A 19 7.15 5.92 14.95
N ARG A 20 8.23 5.15 15.00
CA ARG A 20 9.39 5.33 14.13
C ARG A 20 9.29 4.43 12.90
N GLU A 21 9.90 4.90 11.82
CA GLU A 21 9.91 4.17 10.54
C GLU A 21 10.47 2.75 10.72
N GLU A 22 11.52 2.59 11.51
CA GLU A 22 12.17 1.30 11.74
C GLU A 22 11.25 0.29 12.44
N GLU A 23 10.30 0.77 13.20
CA GLU A 23 9.31 -0.08 13.86
C GLU A 23 8.19 -0.48 12.92
N PHE A 24 7.83 0.43 12.00
CA PHE A 24 6.71 0.25 11.10
C PHE A 24 7.06 -0.62 9.88
N MET A 25 8.24 -0.40 9.28
CA MET A 25 8.59 -1.05 8.01
C MET A 25 8.49 -2.57 8.03
N PRO A 26 8.95 -3.30 9.08
CA PRO A 26 8.80 -4.75 9.10
C PRO A 26 7.34 -5.20 9.05
N ARG A 27 6.44 -4.47 9.69
CA ARG A 27 5.00 -4.80 9.70
C ARG A 27 4.35 -4.52 8.36
N LEU A 28 4.70 -3.41 7.74
CA LEU A 28 4.21 -3.09 6.40
C LEU A 28 4.72 -4.12 5.40
N HIS A 29 6.01 -4.46 5.46
CA HIS A 29 6.60 -5.47 4.60
C HIS A 29 5.87 -6.82 4.73
N ALA A 30 5.63 -7.28 5.95
CA ALA A 30 4.94 -8.55 6.18
C ALA A 30 3.53 -8.54 5.58
N PHE A 31 2.81 -7.44 5.73
CA PHE A 31 1.46 -7.30 5.18
C PHE A 31 1.47 -7.32 3.65
N LEU A 32 2.32 -6.51 3.02
CA LEU A 32 2.36 -6.42 1.55
C LEU A 32 2.90 -7.71 0.93
N GLN A 33 3.94 -8.31 1.52
CA GLN A 33 4.52 -9.56 1.02
C GLN A 33 3.52 -10.70 1.05
N HIS A 34 2.58 -10.69 2.00
CA HIS A 34 1.55 -11.71 2.08
C HIS A 34 0.75 -11.82 0.77
N PHE A 35 0.40 -10.68 0.15
CA PHE A 35 -0.37 -10.69 -1.09
C PHE A 35 0.42 -11.25 -2.27
N ILE A 36 1.74 -11.15 -2.23
CA ILE A 36 2.61 -11.78 -3.23
C ILE A 36 2.69 -13.28 -2.97
N ASP A 37 2.88 -13.68 -1.73
CA ASP A 37 3.05 -15.08 -1.34
C ASP A 37 1.80 -15.92 -1.66
N VAL A 38 0.61 -15.34 -1.49
CA VAL A 38 -0.63 -16.05 -1.82
C VAL A 38 -1.03 -15.92 -3.30
N GLY A 39 -0.22 -15.23 -4.10
CA GLY A 39 -0.37 -15.21 -5.55
C GLY A 39 -1.29 -14.14 -6.13
N PHE A 40 -1.69 -13.13 -5.37
CA PHE A 40 -2.51 -12.05 -5.90
C PHE A 40 -1.69 -10.96 -6.59
N ALA A 41 -0.71 -10.39 -5.89
CA ALA A 41 0.09 -9.30 -6.41
C ALA A 41 1.41 -9.79 -6.99
N ASN A 42 1.96 -9.04 -7.95
CA ASN A 42 3.26 -9.33 -8.56
C ASN A 42 4.41 -8.77 -7.73
N GLN A 43 4.24 -7.59 -7.19
CA GLN A 43 5.27 -6.89 -6.40
C GLN A 43 4.62 -5.79 -5.58
N TYR A 44 5.40 -5.20 -4.68
CA TYR A 44 4.97 -4.03 -3.95
C TYR A 44 6.09 -3.00 -3.92
N ARG A 45 5.73 -1.74 -3.65
CA ARG A 45 6.67 -0.63 -3.50
C ARG A 45 6.23 0.24 -2.34
N VAL A 46 7.21 0.78 -1.63
CA VAL A 46 6.97 1.74 -0.57
C VAL A 46 7.87 2.94 -0.82
N MET A 47 7.26 4.13 -0.78
CA MET A 47 7.98 5.37 -1.01
C MET A 47 7.78 6.31 0.16
N ARG A 48 8.80 7.05 0.49
CA ARG A 48 8.73 8.15 1.45
C ARG A 48 8.86 9.45 0.67
N ARG A 49 7.99 10.39 0.97
CA ARG A 49 8.04 11.71 0.34
C ARG A 49 9.26 12.46 0.86
N GLU A 50 10.05 13.00 -0.05
CA GLU A 50 11.20 13.83 0.28
C GLU A 50 10.88 15.29 0.00
N ALA A 51 11.44 16.19 0.80
CA ALA A 51 11.33 17.62 0.57
C ALA A 51 12.26 18.01 -0.60
N LEU A 52 11.77 18.90 -1.46
CA LEU A 52 12.55 19.42 -2.56
C LEU A 52 12.48 20.94 -2.52
N ASP A 53 13.62 21.57 -2.26
CA ASP A 53 13.71 23.03 -2.10
C ASP A 53 13.25 23.75 -3.38
N GLY A 54 12.45 24.79 -3.19
CA GLY A 54 11.95 25.60 -4.29
C GLY A 54 10.84 24.96 -5.10
N PHE A 55 10.35 23.80 -4.70
CA PHE A 55 9.34 23.08 -5.44
C PHE A 55 8.10 22.88 -4.58
N GLY A 56 7.00 23.52 -4.99
CA GLY A 56 5.73 23.42 -4.29
C GLY A 56 5.71 24.21 -3.00
N LYS A 57 4.61 24.89 -2.75
CA LYS A 57 4.42 25.68 -1.51
C LYS A 57 3.70 24.89 -0.44
N THR A 58 2.95 23.88 -0.85
CA THR A 58 2.22 23.01 0.08
C THR A 58 2.62 21.59 -0.19
N LEU A 59 2.99 20.88 0.87
CA LEU A 59 3.28 19.46 0.79
C LEU A 59 1.98 18.67 0.98
N PRO A 60 1.84 17.52 0.32
CA PRO A 60 0.73 16.63 0.62
C PRO A 60 0.69 16.27 2.11
N ALA A 61 -0.49 15.98 2.61
CA ALA A 61 -0.68 15.70 4.04
C ALA A 61 -0.08 14.36 4.48
N PHE A 62 0.41 13.54 3.56
CA PHE A 62 0.96 12.22 3.87
C PHE A 62 2.47 12.18 3.68
N THR A 63 3.14 11.26 4.39
CA THR A 63 4.59 11.05 4.30
C THR A 63 4.95 9.84 3.45
N TYR A 64 4.10 8.82 3.42
CA TYR A 64 4.38 7.53 2.77
C TYR A 64 3.35 7.19 1.72
N ARG A 65 3.81 6.45 0.72
CA ARG A 65 2.94 5.81 -0.27
C ARG A 65 3.36 4.35 -0.39
N ALA A 66 2.40 3.45 -0.26
CA ALA A 66 2.61 2.02 -0.45
C ALA A 66 1.75 1.55 -1.61
N GLU A 67 2.30 0.68 -2.45
CA GLU A 67 1.59 0.14 -3.62
C GLU A 67 1.69 -1.38 -3.66
N LEU A 68 0.57 -2.03 -3.96
CA LEU A 68 0.54 -3.42 -4.42
C LEU A 68 0.25 -3.38 -5.92
N ILE A 69 1.07 -4.07 -6.70
CA ILE A 69 0.97 -4.07 -8.16
C ILE A 69 0.42 -5.41 -8.61
N TYR A 70 -0.73 -5.36 -9.27
CA TYR A 70 -1.46 -6.54 -9.77
C TYR A 70 -1.37 -6.62 -11.29
N PRO A 71 -1.44 -7.82 -11.87
CA PRO A 71 -1.40 -7.95 -13.32
C PRO A 71 -2.64 -7.38 -14.01
N ASP A 72 -3.79 -7.40 -13.33
CA ASP A 72 -5.06 -6.93 -13.89
C ASP A 72 -6.08 -6.64 -12.79
N LEU A 73 -7.23 -6.06 -13.18
CA LEU A 73 -8.32 -5.73 -12.26
C LEU A 73 -8.95 -6.97 -11.64
N GLU A 74 -9.01 -8.08 -12.37
CA GLU A 74 -9.60 -9.31 -11.86
C GLU A 74 -8.81 -9.82 -10.65
N ARG A 75 -7.48 -9.78 -10.73
CA ARG A 75 -6.62 -10.23 -9.64
C ARG A 75 -6.72 -9.27 -8.44
N GLU A 76 -6.81 -7.98 -8.71
CA GLU A 76 -6.99 -6.98 -7.64
C GLU A 76 -8.34 -7.20 -6.92
N HIS A 77 -9.42 -7.41 -7.68
CA HIS A 77 -10.73 -7.66 -7.09
C HIS A 77 -10.74 -8.95 -6.27
N ALA A 78 -10.04 -9.99 -6.74
CA ALA A 78 -9.91 -11.23 -5.99
C ALA A 78 -9.18 -11.00 -4.65
N ALA A 79 -8.14 -10.17 -4.66
CA ALA A 79 -7.42 -9.82 -3.42
C ALA A 79 -8.32 -9.04 -2.46
N TYR A 80 -9.13 -8.12 -2.97
CA TYR A 80 -10.08 -7.37 -2.15
C TYR A 80 -11.10 -8.30 -1.48
N GLU A 81 -11.67 -9.24 -2.25
CA GLU A 81 -12.59 -10.22 -1.69
C GLU A 81 -11.92 -11.11 -0.64
N TYR A 82 -10.67 -11.49 -0.87
CA TYR A 82 -9.87 -12.25 0.09
C TYR A 82 -9.75 -11.50 1.42
N VAL A 83 -9.46 -10.20 1.38
CA VAL A 83 -9.35 -9.36 2.58
C VAL A 83 -10.71 -9.22 3.27
N LYS A 84 -11.78 -9.08 2.50
CA LYS A 84 -13.14 -8.96 3.05
C LYS A 84 -13.55 -10.20 3.85
N GLN A 85 -13.08 -11.35 3.47
CA GLN A 85 -13.36 -12.60 4.20
C GLN A 85 -12.66 -12.65 5.55
N ARG A 86 -11.72 -11.71 5.79
CA ARG A 86 -11.01 -11.54 7.07
C ARG A 86 -10.40 -12.82 7.61
N GLY A 87 -9.68 -13.54 6.74
CA GLY A 87 -8.88 -14.66 7.18
C GLY A 87 -7.97 -14.22 8.34
N GLU A 88 -7.80 -15.10 9.32
CA GLU A 88 -7.09 -14.78 10.56
C GLU A 88 -5.71 -14.19 10.29
N GLN A 89 -4.95 -14.78 9.37
CA GLN A 89 -3.59 -14.33 9.08
C GLN A 89 -3.55 -12.92 8.48
N VAL A 90 -4.36 -12.66 7.45
CA VAL A 90 -4.38 -11.35 6.80
C VAL A 90 -4.92 -10.28 7.73
N HIS A 91 -5.90 -10.61 8.55
CA HIS A 91 -6.43 -9.68 9.53
C HIS A 91 -5.39 -9.28 10.56
N SER A 92 -4.65 -10.24 11.11
CA SER A 92 -3.59 -9.99 12.08
C SER A 92 -2.49 -9.10 11.51
N LEU A 93 -2.06 -9.37 10.27
CA LEU A 93 -1.05 -8.55 9.60
C LEU A 93 -1.54 -7.13 9.37
N HIS A 94 -2.79 -6.98 8.96
CA HIS A 94 -3.40 -5.66 8.73
C HIS A 94 -3.48 -4.86 10.04
N VAL A 95 -3.95 -5.47 11.11
CA VAL A 95 -4.06 -4.80 12.42
C VAL A 95 -2.69 -4.37 12.93
N ALA A 96 -1.68 -5.25 12.83
CA ALA A 96 -0.33 -4.94 13.29
C ALA A 96 0.26 -3.74 12.57
N MET A 97 0.04 -3.63 11.27
CA MET A 97 0.50 -2.51 10.45
C MET A 97 -0.35 -1.26 10.71
N ASN A 98 -1.67 -1.39 10.60
CA ASN A 98 -2.59 -0.26 10.61
C ASN A 98 -2.66 0.45 11.97
N SER A 99 -2.34 -0.25 13.07
CA SER A 99 -2.32 0.37 14.40
C SER A 99 -1.27 1.47 14.54
N MET A 100 -0.29 1.52 13.65
CA MET A 100 0.79 2.52 13.66
C MET A 100 0.53 3.70 12.71
N VAL A 101 -0.56 3.68 11.96
CA VAL A 101 -0.87 4.65 10.91
C VAL A 101 -1.91 5.63 11.42
N LYS A 102 -1.77 6.91 11.04
CA LYS A 102 -2.77 7.94 11.36
C LYS A 102 -4.08 7.66 10.62
N SER A 103 -5.18 8.13 11.20
CA SER A 103 -6.53 7.87 10.71
C SER A 103 -6.88 8.57 9.39
N ASP A 104 -6.03 9.48 8.92
CA ASP A 104 -6.23 10.20 7.65
C ASP A 104 -5.67 9.46 6.44
N ALA A 105 -5.30 8.20 6.58
CA ALA A 105 -4.84 7.37 5.48
C ALA A 105 -5.94 7.24 4.41
N ASP A 106 -5.52 7.23 3.16
CA ASP A 106 -6.42 7.10 2.01
C ASP A 106 -5.96 5.97 1.10
N PHE A 107 -6.91 5.29 0.46
CA PHE A 107 -6.63 4.13 -0.38
C PHE A 107 -7.41 4.22 -1.68
N PHE A 108 -6.78 3.81 -2.77
CA PHE A 108 -7.41 3.87 -4.08
C PHE A 108 -6.79 2.87 -5.04
N VAL A 109 -7.53 2.56 -6.10
CA VAL A 109 -7.08 1.68 -7.17
C VAL A 109 -6.82 2.52 -8.42
N GLU A 110 -5.68 2.28 -9.06
CA GLU A 110 -5.27 2.98 -10.27
C GLU A 110 -4.92 1.97 -11.36
N THR A 111 -5.27 2.27 -12.59
CA THR A 111 -4.83 1.52 -13.76
C THR A 111 -3.76 2.35 -14.47
N GLN A 112 -2.65 1.73 -14.79
CA GLN A 112 -1.58 2.40 -15.54
C GLN A 112 -2.01 2.58 -16.99
N ILE A 113 -2.04 3.82 -17.48
CA ILE A 113 -2.48 4.14 -18.83
C ILE A 113 -1.35 4.58 -19.75
N ALA A 114 -0.16 4.75 -19.21
CA ALA A 114 0.99 5.13 -20.03
C ALA A 114 2.29 4.61 -19.42
#